data_9fa53342e437c31de8dceb5af12e033c
#
_entry.id   9fa53342e437c31de8dceb5af12e033c
#
_cell.length_a   1.000
_cell.length_b   1.000
_cell.length_c   1.000
_cell.angle_alpha   90.00
_cell.angle_beta   90.00
_cell.angle_gamma   90.00
#
_symmetry.space_group_name_H-M   'P 1'
#
loop_
_entity.id
_entity.type
_entity.pdbx_description
1 polymer ?
#
loop_
_entity_poly.entity_id
_entity_poly.type
_entity_poly.pdbx_seq_one_letter_code
_entity_poly.pdbx_strand_id
1 'polypeptide(L)'
;MIPPSERMNVTGGSRPSLLSVDVLVVGLGPSGSTALRILASSGVSVLGVDRAMFPRDKPCGGGVSARTLPYLPSGLIDRLPHQPTQGISLTYRGQSERVQYFGRSIAYQVRRDQFDEALLGEAISTGASVWTGVSLGRVTRSGTLFIVKVGKTTIQARAIIAADGATSKVMRDLDPQAGRDRQAYRPWTSAEGWAKLRQPIDSSLVAIDLGSVKGGYAWSFPKKDSLWGLGVAGFLTPLVDPKSEFRKYLSSRHAELGSGGPMAWPLPNYRSVRHGRIPGLFLVGDAGGIVDPFLGEGIYYAVLSGTKAAESYLSSRAHSGENSKTQGLGSNTYSRWLDSSIWPDFRQGSRLAQAIYRFPGVFFSLTGRYPGLLDLYASILTGEHDYRSFSREIIGRAIRMILPGRRPVNGRAL
;
A
#
# COMPACT_ATOMS: atom_id res chain seq x y z
N MET A 1 -9.35 -15.74 -24.72
CA MET A 1 -9.74 -15.11 -23.42
C MET A 1 -10.78 -16.02 -22.78
N ILE A 2 -10.51 -16.56 -21.59
CA ILE A 2 -11.44 -17.41 -20.83
C ILE A 2 -12.49 -16.47 -20.22
N PRO A 3 -13.80 -16.73 -20.31
CA PRO A 3 -14.81 -15.82 -19.76
C PRO A 3 -14.70 -15.68 -18.23
N PRO A 4 -15.07 -14.51 -17.66
CA PRO A 4 -14.85 -14.19 -16.25
C PRO A 4 -15.49 -15.16 -15.25
N SER A 5 -16.60 -15.80 -15.61
CA SER A 5 -17.33 -16.73 -14.74
C SER A 5 -16.64 -18.08 -14.51
N GLU A 6 -15.71 -18.50 -15.38
CA GLU A 6 -15.00 -19.78 -15.26
C GLU A 6 -13.66 -19.67 -14.53
N ARG A 7 -13.16 -18.44 -14.28
CA ARG A 7 -11.80 -18.19 -13.80
C ARG A 7 -11.60 -18.22 -12.27
N MET A 8 -12.65 -18.19 -11.46
CA MET A 8 -12.51 -17.91 -10.03
C MET A 8 -13.13 -18.92 -9.05
N ASN A 9 -13.62 -20.01 -9.51
CA ASN A 9 -14.08 -21.09 -8.65
C ASN A 9 -13.40 -22.40 -9.02
N VAL A 10 -12.17 -22.57 -8.58
CA VAL A 10 -11.58 -23.89 -8.58
C VAL A 10 -12.07 -24.64 -7.35
N THR A 11 -13.31 -25.02 -7.37
CA THR A 11 -13.90 -26.25 -6.81
C THR A 11 -15.42 -26.22 -7.04
N GLY A 12 -15.88 -26.73 -8.16
CA GLY A 12 -17.28 -27.09 -8.38
C GLY A 12 -17.71 -28.34 -7.58
N GLY A 13 -17.03 -28.65 -6.48
CA GLY A 13 -17.36 -29.71 -5.52
C GLY A 13 -17.77 -29.11 -4.18
N SER A 14 -18.54 -29.88 -3.38
CA SER A 14 -18.85 -29.52 -1.99
C SER A 14 -17.54 -29.33 -1.22
N ARG A 15 -17.37 -28.13 -0.61
CA ARG A 15 -16.19 -27.85 0.23
C ARG A 15 -16.12 -28.85 1.38
N PRO A 16 -14.92 -29.38 1.72
CA PRO A 16 -14.78 -30.36 2.79
C PRO A 16 -15.15 -29.71 4.13
N SER A 17 -15.61 -30.51 5.10
CA SER A 17 -15.89 -30.03 6.45
C SER A 17 -14.61 -29.61 7.20
N LEU A 18 -13.47 -30.22 6.88
CA LEU A 18 -12.14 -29.91 7.41
C LEU A 18 -11.12 -29.85 6.27
N LEU A 19 -10.30 -28.79 6.28
CA LEU A 19 -9.20 -28.60 5.34
C LEU A 19 -7.94 -28.20 6.12
N SER A 20 -6.82 -28.85 5.82
CA SER A 20 -5.52 -28.51 6.38
C SER A 20 -4.61 -27.92 5.30
N VAL A 21 -3.95 -26.80 5.61
CA VAL A 21 -2.99 -26.11 4.73
C VAL A 21 -1.76 -25.67 5.54
N ASP A 22 -0.65 -25.49 4.86
CA ASP A 22 0.53 -24.91 5.51
C ASP A 22 0.30 -23.42 5.82
N VAL A 23 -0.23 -22.68 4.85
CA VAL A 23 -0.47 -21.23 5.00
C VAL A 23 -1.88 -20.88 4.53
N LEU A 24 -2.59 -20.09 5.35
CA LEU A 24 -3.83 -19.44 4.97
C LEU A 24 -3.55 -17.95 4.72
N VAL A 25 -3.82 -17.50 3.50
CA VAL A 25 -3.77 -16.06 3.15
C VAL A 25 -5.16 -15.47 3.23
N VAL A 26 -5.35 -14.48 4.09
CA VAL A 26 -6.64 -13.84 4.34
C VAL A 26 -6.66 -12.44 3.76
N GLY A 27 -7.50 -12.23 2.74
CA GLY A 27 -7.52 -11.01 1.91
C GLY A 27 -6.62 -11.16 0.68
N LEU A 28 -7.20 -10.94 -0.51
CA LEU A 28 -6.54 -11.13 -1.81
C LEU A 28 -6.33 -9.81 -2.57
N GLY A 29 -6.13 -8.72 -1.83
CA GLY A 29 -5.59 -7.48 -2.39
C GLY A 29 -4.10 -7.61 -2.74
N PRO A 30 -3.40 -6.53 -3.08
CA PRO A 30 -2.02 -6.59 -3.56
C PRO A 30 -1.05 -7.36 -2.67
N SER A 31 -1.15 -7.23 -1.34
CA SER A 31 -0.27 -7.96 -0.41
C SER A 31 -0.56 -9.46 -0.37
N GLY A 32 -1.85 -9.82 -0.30
CA GLY A 32 -2.24 -11.23 -0.22
C GLY A 32 -2.02 -11.97 -1.52
N SER A 33 -2.40 -11.42 -2.67
CA SER A 33 -2.16 -12.02 -3.98
C SER A 33 -0.67 -12.19 -4.28
N THR A 34 0.17 -11.22 -3.88
CA THR A 34 1.63 -11.34 -4.02
C THR A 34 2.18 -12.48 -3.17
N ALA A 35 1.81 -12.54 -1.89
CA ALA A 35 2.26 -13.61 -1.00
C ALA A 35 1.78 -14.99 -1.46
N LEU A 36 0.50 -15.08 -1.86
CA LEU A 36 -0.13 -16.29 -2.37
C LEU A 36 0.61 -16.84 -3.59
N ARG A 37 0.92 -15.96 -4.57
CA ARG A 37 1.68 -16.32 -5.77
C ARG A 37 3.05 -16.91 -5.44
N ILE A 38 3.81 -16.25 -4.57
CA ILE A 38 5.17 -16.68 -4.20
C ILE A 38 5.13 -18.03 -3.46
N LEU A 39 4.21 -18.22 -2.54
CA LEU A 39 4.08 -19.46 -1.79
C LEU A 39 3.65 -20.62 -2.69
N ALA A 40 2.65 -20.42 -3.54
CA ALA A 40 2.16 -21.44 -4.47
C ALA A 40 3.24 -21.85 -5.46
N SER A 41 3.96 -20.89 -6.06
CA SER A 41 5.06 -21.18 -6.98
C SER A 41 6.24 -21.94 -6.33
N SER A 42 6.33 -21.90 -5.00
CA SER A 42 7.34 -22.63 -4.20
C SER A 42 6.82 -23.96 -3.65
N GLY A 43 5.67 -24.46 -4.11
CA GLY A 43 5.12 -25.75 -3.71
C GLY A 43 4.56 -25.81 -2.27
N VAL A 44 4.23 -24.66 -1.67
CA VAL A 44 3.59 -24.61 -0.35
C VAL A 44 2.11 -24.92 -0.50
N SER A 45 1.56 -25.76 0.40
CA SER A 45 0.12 -25.95 0.52
C SER A 45 -0.52 -24.67 1.04
N VAL A 46 -1.06 -23.84 0.14
CA VAL A 46 -1.59 -22.51 0.46
C VAL A 46 -3.01 -22.34 -0.06
N LEU A 47 -3.86 -21.74 0.77
CA LEU A 47 -5.20 -21.31 0.41
C LEU A 47 -5.34 -19.79 0.60
N GLY A 48 -5.82 -19.10 -0.45
CA GLY A 48 -6.22 -17.71 -0.39
C GLY A 48 -7.72 -17.57 -0.18
N VAL A 49 -8.15 -16.70 0.73
CA VAL A 49 -9.59 -16.42 0.97
C VAL A 49 -9.86 -14.91 0.95
N ASP A 50 -10.95 -14.49 0.29
CA ASP A 50 -11.42 -13.11 0.30
C ASP A 50 -12.95 -13.05 0.39
N ARG A 51 -13.46 -12.03 1.12
CA ARG A 51 -14.89 -11.79 1.24
C ARG A 51 -15.52 -11.22 -0.03
N ALA A 52 -14.72 -10.58 -0.87
CA ALA A 52 -15.18 -10.00 -2.13
C ALA A 52 -15.02 -11.00 -3.27
N MET A 53 -15.90 -10.88 -4.26
CA MET A 53 -15.70 -11.42 -5.60
C MET A 53 -14.83 -10.44 -6.39
N PHE A 54 -13.97 -10.93 -7.29
CA PHE A 54 -13.16 -10.12 -8.17
C PHE A 54 -13.72 -10.12 -9.59
N PRO A 55 -13.63 -9.01 -10.35
CA PRO A 55 -13.05 -7.72 -9.96
C PRO A 55 -13.89 -7.00 -8.90
N ARG A 56 -13.24 -6.22 -8.03
CA ARG A 56 -13.91 -5.47 -6.97
C ARG A 56 -13.42 -4.03 -6.87
N ASP A 57 -14.32 -3.13 -6.53
CA ASP A 57 -13.94 -1.76 -6.21
C ASP A 57 -13.18 -1.68 -4.88
N LYS A 58 -12.14 -0.86 -4.87
CA LYS A 58 -11.39 -0.50 -3.67
C LYS A 58 -10.98 0.97 -3.76
N PRO A 59 -11.45 1.81 -2.84
CA PRO A 59 -11.03 3.21 -2.78
C PRO A 59 -9.50 3.31 -2.70
N CYS A 60 -8.89 3.99 -3.69
CA CYS A 60 -7.44 4.20 -3.76
C CYS A 60 -7.09 5.05 -4.99
N GLY A 61 -6.25 6.05 -4.83
CA GLY A 61 -5.71 6.81 -5.96
C GLY A 61 -5.11 5.95 -7.08
N GLY A 62 -4.76 4.68 -6.80
CA GLY A 62 -4.30 3.72 -7.80
C GLY A 62 -2.94 4.05 -8.40
N GLY A 63 -2.12 4.81 -7.67
CA GLY A 63 -0.73 5.08 -8.06
C GLY A 63 0.17 3.90 -7.72
N VAL A 64 0.74 3.25 -8.73
CA VAL A 64 1.77 2.23 -8.61
C VAL A 64 3.10 2.90 -8.89
N SER A 65 3.89 3.20 -7.86
CA SER A 65 5.20 3.84 -8.02
C SER A 65 6.18 2.93 -8.77
N ALA A 66 7.13 3.52 -9.47
CA ALA A 66 8.12 2.78 -10.26
C ALA A 66 8.91 1.78 -9.42
N ARG A 67 9.19 2.10 -8.14
CA ARG A 67 9.85 1.18 -7.19
C ARG A 67 9.06 -0.10 -6.90
N THR A 68 7.77 -0.17 -7.30
CA THR A 68 6.95 -1.38 -7.14
C THR A 68 7.24 -2.43 -8.21
N LEU A 69 7.65 -2.00 -9.42
CA LEU A 69 7.78 -2.86 -10.59
C LEU A 69 8.65 -4.11 -10.37
N PRO A 70 9.81 -4.04 -9.67
CA PRO A 70 10.64 -5.23 -9.43
C PRO A 70 9.96 -6.35 -8.61
N TYR A 71 8.89 -6.03 -7.90
CA TYR A 71 8.14 -6.98 -7.05
C TYR A 71 6.89 -7.53 -7.74
N LEU A 72 6.51 -6.96 -8.88
CA LEU A 72 5.36 -7.40 -9.67
C LEU A 72 5.75 -8.52 -10.64
N PRO A 73 4.79 -9.34 -11.09
CA PRO A 73 5.00 -10.21 -12.23
C PRO A 73 5.47 -9.40 -13.45
N SER A 74 6.41 -9.98 -14.22
CA SER A 74 6.97 -9.30 -15.39
C SER A 74 5.88 -8.86 -16.37
N GLY A 75 5.94 -7.60 -16.82
CA GLY A 75 5.01 -7.02 -17.77
C GLY A 75 3.56 -6.89 -17.28
N LEU A 76 3.29 -7.04 -15.95
CA LEU A 76 1.92 -6.93 -15.43
C LEU A 76 1.30 -5.57 -15.75
N ILE A 77 2.03 -4.48 -15.54
CA ILE A 77 1.53 -3.12 -15.79
C ILE A 77 1.24 -2.92 -17.28
N ASP A 78 2.09 -3.42 -18.16
CA ASP A 78 1.94 -3.25 -19.62
C ASP A 78 0.69 -3.97 -20.15
N ARG A 79 0.24 -5.01 -19.49
CA ARG A 79 -0.98 -5.76 -19.83
C ARG A 79 -2.27 -5.12 -19.32
N LEU A 80 -2.17 -4.06 -18.52
CA LEU A 80 -3.31 -3.37 -17.92
C LEU A 80 -3.53 -2.00 -18.55
N PRO A 81 -4.78 -1.52 -18.64
CA PRO A 81 -5.02 -0.11 -18.90
C PRO A 81 -4.40 0.74 -17.79
N HIS A 82 -3.41 1.54 -18.14
CA HIS A 82 -2.70 2.42 -17.21
C HIS A 82 -2.38 3.77 -17.84
N GLN A 83 -2.10 4.76 -17.00
CA GLN A 83 -1.59 6.07 -17.41
C GLN A 83 -0.21 6.28 -16.77
N PRO A 84 0.88 6.37 -17.58
CA PRO A 84 2.20 6.69 -17.05
C PRO A 84 2.23 8.09 -16.45
N THR A 85 2.91 8.25 -15.32
CA THR A 85 3.15 9.54 -14.68
C THR A 85 4.61 9.93 -14.90
N GLN A 86 4.82 11.07 -15.56
CA GLN A 86 6.17 11.59 -15.87
C GLN A 86 6.48 12.90 -15.17
N GLY A 87 5.54 13.41 -14.37
CA GLY A 87 5.72 14.64 -13.62
C GLY A 87 4.70 14.83 -12.51
N ILE A 88 4.90 15.91 -11.77
CA ILE A 88 4.05 16.33 -10.66
C ILE A 88 3.60 17.77 -10.90
N SER A 89 2.31 18.03 -10.76
CA SER A 89 1.74 19.36 -10.54
C SER A 89 1.49 19.53 -9.06
N LEU A 90 2.25 20.40 -8.40
CA LEU A 90 2.06 20.76 -7.01
C LEU A 90 1.30 22.08 -6.93
N THR A 91 0.14 22.09 -6.28
CA THR A 91 -0.64 23.31 -6.06
C THR A 91 -0.71 23.66 -4.58
N TYR A 92 -0.95 24.92 -4.29
CA TYR A 92 -1.21 25.43 -2.94
C TYR A 92 -2.58 26.06 -2.90
N ARG A 93 -3.52 25.43 -2.17
CA ARG A 93 -4.93 25.87 -2.03
C ARG A 93 -5.63 26.07 -3.37
N GLY A 94 -5.28 25.25 -4.36
CA GLY A 94 -5.86 25.29 -5.70
C GLY A 94 -5.54 26.53 -6.54
N GLN A 95 -4.68 27.44 -6.06
CA GLN A 95 -4.43 28.75 -6.71
C GLN A 95 -3.08 28.82 -7.43
N SER A 96 -2.00 28.51 -6.70
CA SER A 96 -0.65 28.60 -7.26
C SER A 96 -0.19 27.20 -7.67
N GLU A 97 0.49 27.08 -8.81
CA GLU A 97 0.93 25.82 -9.36
C GLU A 97 2.43 25.82 -9.66
N ARG A 98 3.05 24.67 -9.48
CA ARG A 98 4.42 24.34 -9.90
C ARG A 98 4.41 22.98 -10.57
N VAL A 99 4.94 22.91 -11.77
CA VAL A 99 5.03 21.68 -12.54
C VAL A 99 6.48 21.27 -12.66
N GLN A 100 6.75 19.98 -12.43
CA GLN A 100 8.05 19.37 -12.62
C GLN A 100 7.90 18.07 -13.42
N TYR A 101 8.60 17.97 -14.55
CA TYR A 101 8.74 16.75 -15.34
C TYR A 101 10.08 16.07 -15.04
N PHE A 102 10.10 14.72 -15.09
CA PHE A 102 11.28 13.93 -14.68
C PHE A 102 11.93 13.18 -15.84
N GLY A 103 11.46 13.33 -17.08
CA GLY A 103 12.01 12.64 -18.26
C GLY A 103 11.84 11.11 -18.25
N ARG A 104 11.17 10.55 -17.25
CA ARG A 104 10.88 9.12 -17.09
C ARG A 104 9.59 8.92 -16.30
N SER A 105 9.00 7.74 -16.38
CA SER A 105 7.84 7.41 -15.55
C SER A 105 8.27 7.17 -14.11
N ILE A 106 7.66 7.91 -13.18
CA ILE A 106 7.86 7.76 -11.73
C ILE A 106 6.78 6.90 -11.08
N ALA A 107 5.63 6.76 -11.76
CA ALA A 107 4.51 5.93 -11.33
C ALA A 107 3.62 5.57 -12.54
N TYR A 108 2.71 4.63 -12.31
CA TYR A 108 1.70 4.19 -13.25
C TYR A 108 0.34 4.24 -12.57
N GLN A 109 -0.59 4.97 -13.16
CA GLN A 109 -1.92 5.14 -12.59
C GLN A 109 -2.85 4.06 -13.13
N VAL A 110 -3.25 3.14 -12.26
CA VAL A 110 -4.13 1.99 -12.59
C VAL A 110 -5.50 2.12 -11.92
N ARG A 111 -6.45 1.34 -12.39
CA ARG A 111 -7.70 1.06 -11.68
C ARG A 111 -7.51 -0.14 -10.77
N ARG A 112 -7.95 -0.03 -9.53
CA ARG A 112 -7.75 -1.06 -8.52
C ARG A 112 -8.54 -2.34 -8.77
N ASP A 113 -9.71 -2.25 -9.38
CA ASP A 113 -10.50 -3.41 -9.80
C ASP A 113 -9.70 -4.30 -10.76
N GLN A 114 -9.09 -3.69 -11.78
CA GLN A 114 -8.29 -4.39 -12.80
C GLN A 114 -6.92 -4.84 -12.25
N PHE A 115 -6.24 -3.99 -11.50
CA PHE A 115 -4.92 -4.32 -10.95
C PHE A 115 -4.97 -5.44 -9.93
N ASP A 116 -5.94 -5.40 -9.01
CA ASP A 116 -6.09 -6.43 -7.98
C ASP A 116 -6.53 -7.77 -8.59
N GLU A 117 -7.43 -7.74 -9.60
CA GLU A 117 -7.83 -8.93 -10.36
C GLU A 117 -6.65 -9.57 -11.10
N ALA A 118 -5.84 -8.76 -11.77
CA ALA A 118 -4.66 -9.25 -12.49
C ALA A 118 -3.64 -9.90 -11.56
N LEU A 119 -3.34 -9.28 -10.40
CA LEU A 119 -2.46 -9.88 -9.40
C LEU A 119 -3.00 -11.21 -8.86
N LEU A 120 -4.30 -11.30 -8.63
CA LEU A 120 -4.94 -12.54 -8.22
C LEU A 120 -4.88 -13.60 -9.33
N GLY A 121 -5.11 -13.21 -10.58
CA GLY A 121 -4.95 -14.08 -11.75
C GLY A 121 -3.55 -14.66 -11.86
N GLU A 122 -2.52 -13.86 -11.62
CA GLU A 122 -1.13 -14.35 -11.58
C GLU A 122 -0.90 -15.37 -10.44
N ALA A 123 -1.53 -15.18 -9.27
CA ALA A 123 -1.43 -16.18 -8.20
C ALA A 123 -2.16 -17.48 -8.56
N ILE A 124 -3.32 -17.42 -9.18
CA ILE A 124 -4.07 -18.59 -9.63
C ILE A 124 -3.28 -19.35 -10.69
N SER A 125 -2.61 -18.65 -11.61
CA SER A 125 -1.80 -19.27 -12.66
C SER A 125 -0.61 -20.11 -12.13
N THR A 126 -0.16 -19.84 -10.90
CA THR A 126 0.86 -20.66 -10.22
C THR A 126 0.30 -21.90 -9.51
N GLY A 127 -1.00 -22.18 -9.65
CA GLY A 127 -1.66 -23.31 -8.99
C GLY A 127 -2.21 -23.00 -7.59
N ALA A 128 -2.26 -21.75 -7.19
CA ALA A 128 -2.82 -21.36 -5.89
C ALA A 128 -4.31 -21.70 -5.80
N SER A 129 -4.73 -22.31 -4.69
CA SER A 129 -6.14 -22.48 -4.35
C SER A 129 -6.73 -21.19 -3.82
N VAL A 130 -7.92 -20.79 -4.30
CA VAL A 130 -8.54 -19.52 -3.97
C VAL A 130 -10.05 -19.68 -3.70
N TRP A 131 -10.54 -19.06 -2.63
CA TRP A 131 -11.96 -18.92 -2.34
C TRP A 131 -12.31 -17.43 -2.23
N THR A 132 -13.07 -16.93 -3.18
CA THR A 132 -13.61 -15.56 -3.18
C THR A 132 -15.09 -15.55 -2.81
N GLY A 133 -15.62 -14.39 -2.41
CA GLY A 133 -16.99 -14.24 -1.96
C GLY A 133 -17.30 -14.95 -0.63
N VAL A 134 -16.26 -15.23 0.19
CA VAL A 134 -16.39 -15.97 1.43
C VAL A 134 -15.91 -15.17 2.63
N SER A 135 -16.77 -14.99 3.61
CA SER A 135 -16.44 -14.31 4.85
C SER A 135 -15.82 -15.27 5.88
N LEU A 136 -14.79 -14.80 6.59
CA LEU A 136 -14.25 -15.52 7.72
C LEU A 136 -15.23 -15.50 8.90
N GLY A 137 -15.43 -16.66 9.50
CA GLY A 137 -15.96 -16.78 10.84
C GLY A 137 -14.89 -16.40 11.87
N ARG A 138 -14.91 -17.02 13.05
CA ARG A 138 -13.92 -16.77 14.11
C ARG A 138 -12.56 -17.36 13.73
N VAL A 139 -11.51 -16.59 14.02
CA VAL A 139 -10.11 -17.03 13.95
C VAL A 139 -9.65 -17.30 15.37
N THR A 140 -9.15 -18.50 15.63
CA THR A 140 -8.65 -18.91 16.96
C THR A 140 -7.33 -19.65 16.79
N ARG A 141 -6.64 -19.91 17.90
CA ARG A 141 -5.43 -20.72 17.93
C ARG A 141 -5.62 -21.92 18.84
N SER A 142 -5.18 -23.10 18.39
CA SER A 142 -5.13 -24.33 19.16
C SER A 142 -3.73 -24.94 19.04
N GLY A 143 -2.97 -24.85 20.12
CA GLY A 143 -1.55 -25.23 20.09
C GLY A 143 -0.77 -24.38 19.08
N THR A 144 -0.17 -25.06 18.10
CA THR A 144 0.62 -24.43 17.02
C THR A 144 -0.20 -24.08 15.77
N LEU A 145 -1.46 -24.50 15.72
CA LEU A 145 -2.32 -24.34 14.55
C LEU A 145 -3.30 -23.16 14.75
N PHE A 146 -3.56 -22.46 13.67
CA PHE A 146 -4.68 -21.53 13.55
C PHE A 146 -5.90 -22.31 13.07
N ILE A 147 -7.03 -22.07 13.71
CA ILE A 147 -8.32 -22.65 13.39
C ILE A 147 -9.25 -21.54 12.89
N VAL A 148 -9.68 -21.65 11.64
CA VAL A 148 -10.48 -20.61 10.98
C VAL A 148 -11.72 -21.23 10.39
N LYS A 149 -12.89 -20.69 10.71
CA LYS A 149 -14.15 -21.10 10.06
C LYS A 149 -14.42 -20.25 8.82
N VAL A 150 -14.78 -20.92 7.72
CA VAL A 150 -15.21 -20.29 6.46
C VAL A 150 -16.45 -21.03 5.98
N GLY A 151 -17.62 -20.42 6.23
CA GLY A 151 -18.90 -21.12 6.01
C GLY A 151 -19.00 -22.39 6.86
N LYS A 152 -19.22 -23.54 6.23
CA LYS A 152 -19.30 -24.85 6.91
C LYS A 152 -17.93 -25.54 7.05
N THR A 153 -16.87 -25.01 6.43
CA THR A 153 -15.52 -25.59 6.46
C THR A 153 -14.74 -25.04 7.66
N THR A 154 -14.03 -25.92 8.35
CA THR A 154 -12.98 -25.57 9.31
C THR A 154 -11.63 -25.69 8.63
N ILE A 155 -10.86 -24.62 8.59
CA ILE A 155 -9.50 -24.60 8.04
C ILE A 155 -8.51 -24.65 9.20
N GLN A 156 -7.55 -25.57 9.12
CA GLN A 156 -6.39 -25.65 9.99
C GLN A 156 -5.18 -25.16 9.21
N ALA A 157 -4.46 -24.16 9.73
CA ALA A 157 -3.28 -23.61 9.09
C ALA A 157 -2.12 -23.51 10.10
N ARG A 158 -0.89 -23.79 9.65
CA ARG A 158 0.32 -23.58 10.47
C ARG A 158 0.68 -22.12 10.56
N ALA A 159 0.43 -21.35 9.50
CA ALA A 159 0.65 -19.91 9.45
C ALA A 159 -0.54 -19.20 8.83
N ILE A 160 -0.72 -17.93 9.23
CA ILE A 160 -1.66 -16.99 8.59
C ILE A 160 -0.88 -15.79 8.07
N ILE A 161 -1.11 -15.44 6.79
CA ILE A 161 -0.78 -14.13 6.23
C ILE A 161 -2.07 -13.31 6.22
N ALA A 162 -2.19 -12.38 7.19
CA ALA A 162 -3.31 -11.47 7.30
C ALA A 162 -3.11 -10.26 6.39
N ALA A 163 -3.85 -10.23 5.29
CA ALA A 163 -3.87 -9.23 4.25
C ALA A 163 -5.27 -8.59 4.09
N ASP A 164 -6.10 -8.68 5.15
CA ASP A 164 -7.52 -8.34 5.16
C ASP A 164 -7.81 -6.84 5.41
N GLY A 165 -6.78 -6.01 5.21
CA GLY A 165 -6.89 -4.56 5.13
C GLY A 165 -6.99 -3.84 6.46
N ALA A 166 -7.22 -2.53 6.41
CA ALA A 166 -7.17 -1.60 7.55
C ALA A 166 -8.07 -1.98 8.73
N THR A 167 -9.12 -2.75 8.47
CA THR A 167 -10.07 -3.24 9.49
C THR A 167 -9.90 -4.74 9.76
N SER A 168 -8.65 -5.22 9.77
CA SER A 168 -8.32 -6.64 9.89
C SER A 168 -9.15 -7.38 10.96
N LYS A 169 -9.89 -8.40 10.51
CA LYS A 169 -10.61 -9.30 11.39
C LYS A 169 -9.68 -10.29 12.08
N VAL A 170 -8.67 -10.76 11.33
CA VAL A 170 -7.65 -11.68 11.88
C VAL A 170 -6.99 -11.07 13.10
N MET A 171 -6.59 -9.80 13.02
CA MET A 171 -6.02 -9.07 14.15
C MET A 171 -6.99 -8.94 15.32
N ARG A 172 -8.25 -8.57 15.06
CA ARG A 172 -9.23 -8.40 16.14
C ARG A 172 -9.54 -9.70 16.88
N ASP A 173 -9.55 -10.82 16.15
CA ASP A 173 -9.87 -12.12 16.75
C ASP A 173 -8.70 -12.68 17.55
N LEU A 174 -7.44 -12.49 17.07
CA LEU A 174 -6.24 -13.08 17.69
C LEU A 174 -5.58 -12.18 18.73
N ASP A 175 -5.68 -10.85 18.59
CA ASP A 175 -5.18 -9.88 19.58
C ASP A 175 -6.25 -8.79 19.87
N PRO A 176 -7.26 -9.11 20.69
CA PRO A 176 -8.33 -8.16 21.05
C PRO A 176 -7.79 -6.89 21.75
N GLN A 177 -6.62 -6.95 22.36
CA GLN A 177 -6.00 -5.78 23.00
C GLN A 177 -5.37 -4.82 21.99
N ALA A 178 -4.96 -5.30 20.82
CA ALA A 178 -4.51 -4.43 19.74
C ALA A 178 -5.58 -3.40 19.32
N GLY A 179 -6.86 -3.69 19.52
CA GLY A 179 -7.96 -2.75 19.32
C GLY A 179 -7.94 -1.56 20.29
N ARG A 180 -7.43 -1.72 21.51
CA ARG A 180 -7.30 -0.64 22.49
C ARG A 180 -6.15 0.30 22.15
N ASP A 181 -5.03 -0.22 21.69
CA ASP A 181 -3.91 0.58 21.18
C ASP A 181 -4.32 1.39 19.94
N ARG A 182 -5.26 0.88 19.11
CA ARG A 182 -5.83 1.60 17.97
C ARG A 182 -6.61 2.87 18.36
N GLN A 183 -7.19 2.92 19.56
CA GLN A 183 -7.84 4.14 20.05
C GLN A 183 -6.84 5.25 20.37
N ALA A 184 -5.64 4.89 20.83
CA ALA A 184 -4.56 5.84 21.08
C ALA A 184 -3.96 6.39 19.76
N TYR A 185 -4.00 5.59 18.69
CA TYR A 185 -3.51 5.96 17.36
C TYR A 185 -4.64 5.89 16.34
N ARG A 186 -5.44 6.95 16.28
CA ARG A 186 -6.56 7.05 15.33
C ARG A 186 -6.07 6.81 13.89
N PRO A 187 -6.81 6.04 13.08
CA PRO A 187 -6.46 5.88 11.68
C PRO A 187 -6.55 7.24 10.98
N TRP A 188 -5.70 7.43 9.99
CA TRP A 188 -5.88 8.51 9.04
C TRP A 188 -7.17 8.28 8.25
N THR A 189 -7.73 9.33 7.70
CA THR A 189 -8.98 9.24 6.96
C THR A 189 -8.82 9.80 5.57
N SER A 190 -9.44 9.15 4.60
CA SER A 190 -9.48 9.60 3.22
C SER A 190 -10.90 9.50 2.66
N ALA A 191 -11.16 10.27 1.63
CA ALA A 191 -12.29 10.09 0.74
C ALA A 191 -11.85 10.31 -0.69
N GLU A 192 -12.42 9.55 -1.62
CA GLU A 192 -12.09 9.63 -3.03
C GLU A 192 -13.27 9.25 -3.92
N GLY A 193 -13.16 9.57 -5.19
CA GLY A 193 -14.12 9.20 -6.21
C GLY A 193 -13.57 9.39 -7.63
N TRP A 194 -14.25 8.77 -8.57
CA TRP A 194 -13.97 8.93 -10.00
C TRP A 194 -14.67 10.17 -10.54
N ALA A 195 -13.95 10.99 -11.32
CA ALA A 195 -14.50 12.23 -11.84
C ALA A 195 -13.99 12.54 -13.26
N LYS A 196 -14.73 13.37 -13.98
CA LYS A 196 -14.28 14.03 -15.19
C LYS A 196 -13.95 15.49 -14.89
N LEU A 197 -12.76 15.94 -15.27
CA LEU A 197 -12.38 17.34 -15.14
C LEU A 197 -12.94 18.13 -16.32
N ARG A 198 -13.57 19.28 -16.07
CA ARG A 198 -14.01 20.21 -17.13
C ARG A 198 -12.82 20.90 -17.79
N GLN A 199 -11.76 21.14 -17.02
CA GLN A 199 -10.49 21.65 -17.52
C GLN A 199 -9.44 20.56 -17.32
N PRO A 200 -9.09 19.81 -18.39
CA PRO A 200 -8.14 18.72 -18.27
C PRO A 200 -6.74 19.24 -17.91
N ILE A 201 -6.11 18.57 -16.96
CA ILE A 201 -4.69 18.71 -16.67
C ILE A 201 -3.95 17.77 -17.62
N ASP A 202 -2.66 18.03 -17.89
CA ASP A 202 -1.80 17.10 -18.62
C ASP A 202 -1.85 15.72 -17.95
N SER A 203 -2.28 14.71 -18.67
CA SER A 203 -2.45 13.34 -18.16
C SER A 203 -1.14 12.63 -17.87
N SER A 204 0.00 13.22 -18.19
CA SER A 204 1.32 12.74 -17.76
C SER A 204 1.68 13.20 -16.34
N LEU A 205 0.87 14.06 -15.72
CA LEU A 205 1.08 14.61 -14.39
C LEU A 205 0.12 13.99 -13.37
N VAL A 206 0.62 13.76 -12.16
CA VAL A 206 -0.21 13.66 -10.96
C VAL A 206 -0.29 15.02 -10.30
N ALA A 207 -1.49 15.46 -9.93
CA ALA A 207 -1.67 16.71 -9.21
C ALA A 207 -1.83 16.47 -7.72
N ILE A 208 -1.04 17.21 -6.92
CA ILE A 208 -1.09 17.21 -5.46
C ILE A 208 -1.40 18.63 -5.01
N ASP A 209 -2.43 18.79 -4.19
CA ASP A 209 -2.79 20.08 -3.61
C ASP A 209 -2.50 20.10 -2.11
N LEU A 210 -1.67 21.04 -1.70
CA LEU A 210 -1.33 21.30 -0.31
C LEU A 210 -2.14 22.47 0.24
N GLY A 211 -2.57 22.37 1.49
CA GLY A 211 -3.24 23.47 2.20
C GLY A 211 -4.75 23.56 1.99
N SER A 212 -5.33 22.87 1.00
CA SER A 212 -6.79 22.71 0.88
C SER A 212 -7.34 21.75 1.93
N VAL A 213 -6.54 20.78 2.34
CA VAL A 213 -6.87 19.82 3.41
C VAL A 213 -6.01 20.10 4.64
N LYS A 214 -6.64 20.37 5.79
CA LYS A 214 -5.92 20.63 7.04
C LYS A 214 -5.19 19.37 7.50
N GLY A 215 -3.86 19.47 7.62
CA GLY A 215 -3.03 18.36 8.10
C GLY A 215 -2.90 17.19 7.12
N GLY A 216 -3.07 17.47 5.83
CA GLY A 216 -2.96 16.48 4.77
C GLY A 216 -2.86 17.11 3.39
N TYR A 217 -3.37 16.40 2.38
CA TYR A 217 -3.37 16.88 1.00
C TYR A 217 -4.58 16.36 0.22
N ALA A 218 -4.82 16.97 -0.94
CA ALA A 218 -5.74 16.47 -1.95
C ALA A 218 -4.97 16.04 -3.21
N TRP A 219 -5.54 15.15 -3.99
CA TRP A 219 -4.92 14.68 -5.22
C TRP A 219 -5.90 14.58 -6.39
N SER A 220 -5.35 14.70 -7.61
CA SER A 220 -6.02 14.35 -8.85
C SER A 220 -5.07 13.49 -9.68
N PHE A 221 -5.40 12.21 -9.85
CA PHE A 221 -4.59 11.22 -10.54
C PHE A 221 -5.26 10.81 -11.83
N PRO A 222 -4.60 10.99 -12.99
CA PRO A 222 -5.16 10.63 -14.28
C PRO A 222 -5.38 9.12 -14.38
N LYS A 223 -6.38 8.74 -15.14
CA LYS A 223 -6.64 7.37 -15.54
C LYS A 223 -6.77 7.29 -17.05
N LYS A 224 -6.82 6.09 -17.58
CA LYS A 224 -7.17 5.89 -18.98
C LYS A 224 -8.54 6.51 -19.29
N ASP A 225 -8.77 6.88 -20.54
CA ASP A 225 -10.06 7.37 -21.06
C ASP A 225 -10.56 8.68 -20.41
N SER A 226 -9.64 9.60 -20.13
CA SER A 226 -9.93 10.94 -19.56
C SER A 226 -10.64 10.91 -18.21
N LEU A 227 -10.58 9.78 -17.52
CA LEU A 227 -11.07 9.64 -16.16
C LEU A 227 -10.00 10.07 -15.15
N TRP A 228 -10.43 10.60 -14.00
CA TRP A 228 -9.55 11.05 -12.93
C TRP A 228 -9.98 10.44 -11.59
N GLY A 229 -9.02 9.96 -10.83
CA GLY A 229 -9.22 9.61 -9.42
C GLY A 229 -8.89 10.82 -8.56
N LEU A 230 -9.92 11.47 -8.00
CA LEU A 230 -9.76 12.57 -7.08
C LEU A 230 -9.89 12.08 -5.66
N GLY A 231 -9.15 12.71 -4.73
CA GLY A 231 -9.31 12.38 -3.33
C GLY A 231 -8.69 13.39 -2.37
N VAL A 232 -8.97 13.16 -1.11
CA VAL A 232 -8.46 13.94 0.02
C VAL A 232 -8.03 12.99 1.14
N ALA A 233 -6.97 13.33 1.85
CA ALA A 233 -6.55 12.58 3.04
C ALA A 233 -6.02 13.50 4.13
N GLY A 234 -6.38 13.17 5.39
CA GLY A 234 -5.84 13.82 6.59
C GLY A 234 -4.90 12.88 7.34
N PHE A 235 -3.64 13.31 7.51
CA PHE A 235 -2.57 12.52 8.12
C PHE A 235 -2.19 13.02 9.54
N LEU A 236 -2.21 14.33 9.78
CA LEU A 236 -1.92 14.87 11.11
C LEU A 236 -3.16 14.84 12.01
N THR A 237 -4.31 15.06 11.41
CA THR A 237 -5.60 15.05 12.09
C THR A 237 -6.58 14.29 11.20
N PRO A 238 -7.28 13.27 11.72
CA PRO A 238 -8.33 12.62 10.98
C PRO A 238 -9.39 13.63 10.52
N LEU A 239 -9.84 13.52 9.28
CA LEU A 239 -10.92 14.35 8.77
C LEU A 239 -12.23 13.98 9.50
N VAL A 240 -12.94 14.98 9.99
CA VAL A 240 -14.21 14.78 10.69
C VAL A 240 -15.27 14.28 9.70
N ASP A 241 -15.37 14.92 8.54
CA ASP A 241 -16.21 14.49 7.43
C ASP A 241 -15.38 14.42 6.14
N PRO A 242 -14.76 13.27 5.86
CA PRO A 242 -13.93 13.10 4.65
C PRO A 242 -14.70 13.32 3.36
N LYS A 243 -16.00 12.95 3.32
CA LYS A 243 -16.83 13.11 2.13
C LYS A 243 -17.17 14.58 1.86
N SER A 244 -17.37 15.38 2.90
CA SER A 244 -17.54 16.83 2.75
C SER A 244 -16.28 17.50 2.24
N GLU A 245 -15.11 17.19 2.82
CA GLU A 245 -13.83 17.70 2.34
C GLU A 245 -13.55 17.30 0.88
N PHE A 246 -13.88 16.08 0.51
CA PHE A 246 -13.79 15.61 -0.87
C PHE A 246 -14.71 16.44 -1.81
N ARG A 247 -15.97 16.71 -1.43
CA ARG A 247 -16.88 17.51 -2.26
C ARG A 247 -16.38 18.94 -2.45
N LYS A 248 -15.79 19.57 -1.41
CA LYS A 248 -15.13 20.88 -1.53
C LYS A 248 -14.01 20.83 -2.54
N TYR A 249 -13.15 19.82 -2.48
CA TYR A 249 -12.07 19.65 -3.44
C TYR A 249 -12.59 19.39 -4.86
N LEU A 250 -13.58 18.53 -5.02
CA LEU A 250 -14.23 18.26 -6.30
C LEU A 250 -14.74 19.57 -6.95
N SER A 251 -15.43 20.41 -6.17
CA SER A 251 -15.95 21.71 -6.63
C SER A 251 -14.82 22.65 -7.02
N SER A 252 -13.73 22.72 -6.25
CA SER A 252 -12.57 23.57 -6.57
C SER A 252 -11.84 23.15 -7.86
N ARG A 253 -11.98 21.88 -8.24
CA ARG A 253 -11.40 21.35 -9.50
C ARG A 253 -12.38 21.44 -10.67
N HIS A 254 -13.56 22.02 -10.49
CA HIS A 254 -14.64 22.04 -11.50
C HIS A 254 -14.88 20.65 -12.12
N ALA A 255 -14.89 19.64 -11.26
CA ALA A 255 -14.97 18.24 -11.64
C ALA A 255 -16.40 17.71 -11.49
N GLU A 256 -16.81 16.83 -12.41
CA GLU A 256 -18.08 16.13 -12.36
C GLU A 256 -17.86 14.71 -11.82
N LEU A 257 -18.50 14.41 -10.68
CA LEU A 257 -18.41 13.09 -10.06
C LEU A 257 -19.10 12.04 -10.92
N GLY A 258 -18.43 10.93 -11.15
CA GLY A 258 -18.99 9.76 -11.84
C GLY A 258 -19.99 8.99 -10.95
N SER A 259 -20.54 7.90 -11.49
CA SER A 259 -21.43 7.00 -10.77
C SER A 259 -20.74 6.38 -9.54
N GLY A 260 -21.44 6.24 -8.42
CA GLY A 260 -20.96 5.58 -7.21
C GLY A 260 -20.70 6.51 -6.02
N GLY A 261 -20.62 7.83 -6.23
CA GLY A 261 -20.40 8.80 -5.16
C GLY A 261 -19.02 8.71 -4.49
N PRO A 262 -18.73 9.57 -3.50
CA PRO A 262 -17.45 9.54 -2.78
C PRO A 262 -17.43 8.39 -1.78
N MET A 263 -16.33 7.63 -1.79
CA MET A 263 -16.05 6.56 -0.85
C MET A 263 -15.04 7.04 0.20
N ALA A 264 -15.40 6.91 1.49
CA ALA A 264 -14.47 7.19 2.58
C ALA A 264 -13.82 5.89 3.07
N TRP A 265 -12.53 5.94 3.38
CA TRP A 265 -11.78 4.78 3.83
C TRP A 265 -10.77 5.14 4.93
N PRO A 266 -10.65 4.32 5.99
CA PRO A 266 -9.59 4.49 6.96
C PRO A 266 -8.25 4.06 6.37
N LEU A 267 -7.22 4.88 6.56
CA LEU A 267 -5.83 4.52 6.29
C LEU A 267 -5.17 4.14 7.61
N PRO A 268 -4.55 2.95 7.73
CA PRO A 268 -3.99 2.52 9.00
C PRO A 268 -2.74 3.33 9.35
N ASN A 269 -2.62 3.69 10.62
CA ASN A 269 -1.41 4.31 11.14
C ASN A 269 -0.43 3.21 11.58
N TYR A 270 0.81 3.25 11.12
CA TYR A 270 1.85 2.25 11.42
C TYR A 270 2.11 2.04 12.92
N ARG A 271 1.78 3.02 13.77
CA ARG A 271 1.90 2.91 15.23
C ARG A 271 0.79 2.09 15.88
N SER A 272 -0.29 1.80 15.15
CA SER A 272 -1.47 1.11 15.70
C SER A 272 -1.38 -0.41 15.67
N VAL A 273 -0.30 -0.97 15.14
CA VAL A 273 -0.14 -2.42 14.96
C VAL A 273 1.17 -2.89 15.57
N ARG A 274 1.12 -4.02 16.30
CA ARG A 274 2.29 -4.69 16.87
C ARG A 274 2.52 -6.00 16.15
N HIS A 275 3.72 -6.17 15.62
CA HIS A 275 4.13 -7.36 14.88
C HIS A 275 4.89 -8.34 15.78
N GLY A 276 4.98 -9.61 15.36
CA GLY A 276 5.82 -10.63 16.02
C GLY A 276 5.28 -11.22 17.33
N ARG A 277 4.12 -10.77 17.80
CA ARG A 277 3.53 -11.26 19.08
C ARG A 277 2.99 -12.69 18.99
N ILE A 278 2.50 -13.08 17.82
CA ILE A 278 1.87 -14.37 17.61
C ILE A 278 2.70 -15.14 16.60
N PRO A 279 3.39 -16.21 17.03
CA PRO A 279 4.18 -17.04 16.13
C PRO A 279 3.34 -17.61 14.98
N GLY A 280 3.85 -17.50 13.74
CA GLY A 280 3.14 -17.93 12.53
C GLY A 280 2.12 -16.94 11.97
N LEU A 281 1.91 -15.78 12.63
CA LEU A 281 1.07 -14.71 12.11
C LEU A 281 1.93 -13.62 11.44
N PHE A 282 1.62 -13.34 10.17
CA PHE A 282 2.22 -12.26 9.38
C PHE A 282 1.14 -11.21 9.08
N LEU A 283 1.35 -9.97 9.49
CA LEU A 283 0.45 -8.87 9.20
C LEU A 283 1.05 -8.05 8.07
N VAL A 284 0.39 -8.00 6.91
CA VAL A 284 0.93 -7.39 5.69
C VAL A 284 0.03 -6.26 5.18
N GLY A 285 0.61 -5.33 4.43
CA GLY A 285 -0.12 -4.18 3.89
C GLY A 285 -0.88 -3.40 4.96
N ASP A 286 -2.11 -2.98 4.64
CA ASP A 286 -2.96 -2.21 5.54
C ASP A 286 -3.28 -2.96 6.85
N ALA A 287 -3.38 -4.29 6.83
CA ALA A 287 -3.62 -5.09 8.04
C ALA A 287 -2.45 -5.01 9.02
N GLY A 288 -1.24 -4.83 8.50
CA GLY A 288 -0.01 -4.60 9.26
C GLY A 288 0.27 -3.14 9.57
N GLY A 289 -0.58 -2.20 9.16
CA GLY A 289 -0.32 -0.77 9.31
C GLY A 289 0.81 -0.27 8.41
N ILE A 290 1.15 -1.01 7.35
CA ILE A 290 2.30 -0.73 6.49
C ILE A 290 1.84 0.16 5.33
N VAL A 291 1.58 1.41 5.65
CA VAL A 291 1.23 2.48 4.71
C VAL A 291 2.15 3.66 4.95
N ASP A 292 2.64 4.23 3.87
CA ASP A 292 3.55 5.37 3.90
C ASP A 292 2.95 6.55 4.69
N PRO A 293 3.63 7.04 5.74
CA PRO A 293 3.10 8.09 6.60
C PRO A 293 3.15 9.50 5.98
N PHE A 294 3.85 9.68 4.85
CA PHE A 294 3.95 10.94 4.14
C PHE A 294 3.17 10.93 2.83
N LEU A 295 3.46 9.98 1.94
CA LEU A 295 2.82 9.92 0.62
C LEU A 295 1.44 9.23 0.66
N GLY A 296 1.10 8.52 1.74
CA GLY A 296 -0.08 7.67 1.77
C GLY A 296 0.00 6.47 0.83
N GLU A 297 1.21 6.15 0.33
CA GLU A 297 1.43 5.06 -0.60
C GLU A 297 1.21 3.71 0.08
N GLY A 298 0.17 2.98 -0.33
CA GLY A 298 -0.16 1.66 0.21
C GLY A 298 0.23 0.50 -0.71
N ILE A 299 0.17 0.69 -2.04
CA ILE A 299 0.34 -0.42 -3.01
C ILE A 299 1.76 -0.98 -2.97
N TYR A 300 2.78 -0.12 -3.03
CA TYR A 300 4.18 -0.56 -2.93
C TYR A 300 4.42 -1.37 -1.66
N TYR A 301 4.05 -0.80 -0.51
CA TYR A 301 4.27 -1.46 0.77
C TYR A 301 3.41 -2.71 0.95
N ALA A 302 2.24 -2.78 0.33
CA ALA A 302 1.42 -3.98 0.32
C ALA A 302 2.13 -5.12 -0.45
N VAL A 303 2.61 -4.83 -1.65
CA VAL A 303 3.35 -5.81 -2.47
C VAL A 303 4.65 -6.21 -1.78
N LEU A 304 5.44 -5.24 -1.31
CA LEU A 304 6.71 -5.48 -0.61
C LEU A 304 6.53 -6.33 0.65
N SER A 305 5.55 -6.00 1.50
CA SER A 305 5.32 -6.75 2.74
C SER A 305 4.78 -8.15 2.49
N GLY A 306 3.93 -8.32 1.45
CA GLY A 306 3.48 -9.65 0.99
C GLY A 306 4.64 -10.52 0.52
N THR A 307 5.55 -9.94 -0.27
CA THR A 307 6.80 -10.60 -0.72
C THR A 307 7.65 -11.02 0.48
N LYS A 308 7.93 -10.09 1.40
CA LYS A 308 8.80 -10.36 2.56
C LYS A 308 8.20 -11.37 3.54
N ALA A 309 6.88 -11.40 3.71
CA ALA A 309 6.20 -12.39 4.51
C ALA A 309 6.35 -13.80 3.91
N ALA A 310 6.13 -13.94 2.61
CA ALA A 310 6.31 -15.21 1.89
C ALA A 310 7.77 -15.69 1.93
N GLU A 311 8.74 -14.82 1.63
CA GLU A 311 10.17 -15.14 1.70
C GLU A 311 10.60 -15.56 3.11
N SER A 312 10.11 -14.86 4.16
CA SER A 312 10.43 -15.21 5.55
C SER A 312 9.86 -16.56 5.96
N TYR A 313 8.66 -16.90 5.48
CA TYR A 313 8.07 -18.22 5.68
C TYR A 313 8.90 -19.30 4.99
N LEU A 314 9.23 -19.13 3.71
CA LEU A 314 10.03 -20.09 2.92
C LEU A 314 11.42 -20.32 3.52
N SER A 315 12.10 -19.25 3.90
CA SER A 315 13.41 -19.32 4.55
C SER A 315 13.37 -20.14 5.85
N SER A 316 12.35 -19.94 6.68
CA SER A 316 12.20 -20.70 7.92
C SER A 316 11.91 -22.19 7.68
N ARG A 317 11.13 -22.50 6.64
CA ARG A 317 10.83 -23.88 6.23
C ARG A 317 12.10 -24.63 5.79
N ALA A 318 12.94 -23.98 5.00
CA ALA A 318 14.20 -24.56 4.51
C ALA A 318 15.19 -24.91 5.66
N HIS A 319 15.23 -24.09 6.72
CA HIS A 319 16.14 -24.32 7.85
C HIS A 319 15.62 -25.35 8.87
N SER A 320 14.33 -25.65 8.87
CA SER A 320 13.70 -26.45 9.93
C SER A 320 13.49 -27.92 9.58
N GLY A 321 13.64 -28.33 8.33
CA GLY A 321 13.22 -29.66 7.84
C GLY A 321 11.69 -29.86 7.95
N GLU A 322 11.15 -30.86 7.26
CA GLU A 322 9.69 -31.10 7.20
C GLU A 322 9.04 -31.45 8.53
N ASN A 323 9.80 -31.93 9.51
CA ASN A 323 9.32 -32.44 10.80
C ASN A 323 9.51 -31.46 11.97
N SER A 324 10.06 -30.28 11.77
CA SER A 324 10.31 -29.35 12.88
C SER A 324 9.03 -28.66 13.35
N LYS A 325 8.65 -28.94 14.60
CA LYS A 325 7.62 -28.19 15.35
C LYS A 325 8.09 -26.78 15.73
N THR A 326 8.98 -26.14 14.93
CA THR A 326 9.64 -24.89 15.32
C THR A 326 8.65 -23.76 15.47
N GLN A 327 8.72 -23.15 16.62
CA GLN A 327 7.98 -21.96 17.00
C GLN A 327 8.40 -20.80 16.09
N GLY A 328 7.41 -20.17 15.42
CA GLY A 328 7.59 -18.89 14.75
C GLY A 328 7.51 -18.88 13.22
N LEU A 329 7.74 -20.00 12.53
CA LEU A 329 7.57 -20.16 11.07
C LEU A 329 7.97 -18.91 10.24
N GLY A 330 9.07 -18.22 10.63
CA GLY A 330 9.56 -17.02 9.92
C GLY A 330 8.90 -15.70 10.34
N SER A 331 7.85 -15.68 11.15
CA SER A 331 7.21 -14.44 11.59
C SER A 331 8.14 -13.53 12.38
N ASN A 332 9.09 -14.09 13.14
CA ASN A 332 10.13 -13.33 13.83
C ASN A 332 11.14 -12.70 12.85
N THR A 333 11.48 -13.38 11.76
CA THR A 333 12.36 -12.84 10.71
C THR A 333 11.68 -11.69 9.99
N TYR A 334 10.39 -11.85 9.66
CA TYR A 334 9.57 -10.79 9.10
C TYR A 334 9.47 -9.57 10.02
N SER A 335 9.22 -9.78 11.32
CA SER A 335 9.15 -8.67 12.30
C SER A 335 10.47 -7.94 12.45
N ARG A 336 11.60 -8.67 12.49
CA ARG A 336 12.94 -8.04 12.52
C ARG A 336 13.21 -7.20 11.28
N TRP A 337 12.76 -7.65 10.10
CA TRP A 337 12.86 -6.86 8.88
C TRP A 337 12.05 -5.56 9.00
N LEU A 338 10.82 -5.61 9.51
CA LEU A 338 10.03 -4.40 9.77
C LEU A 338 10.74 -3.44 10.72
N ASP A 339 11.31 -3.97 11.82
CA ASP A 339 11.99 -3.19 12.85
C ASP A 339 13.27 -2.52 12.32
N SER A 340 14.03 -3.19 11.46
CA SER A 340 15.29 -2.70 10.93
C SER A 340 15.14 -1.81 9.70
N SER A 341 14.14 -2.06 8.86
CA SER A 341 14.02 -1.44 7.54
C SER A 341 12.84 -0.48 7.42
N ILE A 342 11.63 -0.90 7.84
CA ILE A 342 10.42 -0.14 7.58
C ILE A 342 10.15 0.92 8.66
N TRP A 343 10.15 0.53 9.94
CA TRP A 343 9.78 1.48 11.00
C TRP A 343 10.76 2.63 11.18
N PRO A 344 12.10 2.46 11.03
CA PRO A 344 13.02 3.58 11.05
C PRO A 344 12.77 4.57 9.93
N ASP A 345 12.45 4.07 8.73
CA ASP A 345 12.13 4.91 7.56
C ASP A 345 10.79 5.63 7.74
N PHE A 346 9.75 4.93 8.18
CA PHE A 346 8.43 5.52 8.48
C PHE A 346 8.48 6.60 9.56
N ARG A 347 9.36 6.46 10.56
CA ARG A 347 9.57 7.53 11.55
C ARG A 347 10.09 8.82 10.90
N GLN A 348 10.99 8.72 9.92
CA GLN A 348 11.47 9.89 9.18
C GLN A 348 10.39 10.45 8.25
N GLY A 349 9.70 9.61 7.49
CA GLY A 349 8.55 10.01 6.66
C GLY A 349 7.47 10.72 7.48
N SER A 350 7.17 10.21 8.69
CA SER A 350 6.21 10.85 9.60
C SER A 350 6.65 12.24 10.09
N ARG A 351 7.96 12.44 10.34
CA ARG A 351 8.50 13.77 10.70
C ARG A 351 8.39 14.75 9.53
N LEU A 352 8.69 14.27 8.33
CA LEU A 352 8.55 15.04 7.10
C LEU A 352 7.08 15.44 6.87
N ALA A 353 6.15 14.49 7.01
CA ALA A 353 4.72 14.75 6.92
C ALA A 353 4.26 15.82 7.92
N GLN A 354 4.74 15.73 9.18
CA GLN A 354 4.42 16.73 10.20
C GLN A 354 4.91 18.14 9.81
N ALA A 355 6.13 18.25 9.29
CA ALA A 355 6.67 19.53 8.86
C ALA A 355 5.89 20.12 7.67
N ILE A 356 5.66 19.31 6.63
CA ILE A 356 5.03 19.78 5.39
C ILE A 356 3.54 20.06 5.59
N TYR A 357 2.79 19.16 6.23
CA TYR A 357 1.34 19.34 6.37
C TYR A 357 0.95 20.34 7.46
N ARG A 358 1.86 20.66 8.38
CA ARG A 358 1.67 21.76 9.33
C ARG A 358 1.96 23.14 8.72
N PHE A 359 2.92 23.21 7.80
CA PHE A 359 3.36 24.45 7.17
C PHE A 359 3.39 24.31 5.63
N PRO A 360 2.26 23.97 4.98
CA PRO A 360 2.24 23.65 3.56
C PRO A 360 2.64 24.83 2.67
N GLY A 361 2.32 26.07 3.05
CA GLY A 361 2.72 27.26 2.30
C GLY A 361 4.23 27.51 2.32
N VAL A 362 4.90 27.19 3.45
CA VAL A 362 6.37 27.29 3.54
C VAL A 362 7.01 26.27 2.59
N PHE A 363 6.55 25.02 2.62
CA PHE A 363 7.07 23.99 1.72
C PHE A 363 6.83 24.37 0.26
N PHE A 364 5.63 24.81 -0.09
CA PHE A 364 5.31 25.27 -1.45
C PHE A 364 6.24 26.41 -1.90
N SER A 365 6.51 27.40 -1.02
CA SER A 365 7.44 28.48 -1.32
C SER A 365 8.86 27.97 -1.55
N LEU A 366 9.32 27.02 -0.74
CA LEU A 366 10.63 26.41 -0.87
C LEU A 366 10.81 25.66 -2.19
N THR A 367 9.78 24.97 -2.71
CA THR A 367 9.87 24.28 -4.01
C THR A 367 10.09 25.25 -5.17
N GLY A 368 9.66 26.52 -5.05
CA GLY A 368 9.94 27.56 -6.04
C GLY A 368 11.36 28.11 -5.97
N ARG A 369 11.92 28.16 -4.77
CA ARG A 369 13.29 28.60 -4.57
C ARG A 369 14.32 27.50 -4.86
N TYR A 370 13.88 26.24 -4.66
CA TYR A 370 14.72 25.05 -4.76
C TYR A 370 14.00 23.97 -5.56
N PRO A 371 13.98 24.05 -6.92
CA PRO A 371 13.28 23.08 -7.78
C PRO A 371 13.66 21.63 -7.50
N GLY A 372 14.92 21.34 -7.18
CA GLY A 372 15.41 20.00 -6.83
C GLY A 372 14.74 19.33 -5.61
N LEU A 373 13.84 20.04 -4.88
CA LEU A 373 13.03 19.39 -3.84
C LEU A 373 11.97 18.46 -4.45
N LEU A 374 11.44 18.77 -5.63
CA LEU A 374 10.49 17.89 -6.33
C LEU A 374 11.21 16.71 -6.96
N ASP A 375 12.45 16.87 -7.46
CA ASP A 375 13.27 15.75 -7.94
C ASP A 375 13.55 14.77 -6.80
N LEU A 376 13.86 15.29 -5.63
CA LEU A 376 14.10 14.47 -4.45
C LEU A 376 12.82 13.74 -3.99
N TYR A 377 11.65 14.38 -4.13
CA TYR A 377 10.35 13.73 -3.90
C TYR A 377 10.12 12.57 -4.89
N ALA A 378 10.38 12.79 -6.18
CA ALA A 378 10.27 11.76 -7.20
C ALA A 378 11.21 10.58 -6.96
N SER A 379 12.41 10.83 -6.42
CA SER A 379 13.40 9.79 -6.12
C SER A 379 12.94 8.76 -5.08
N ILE A 380 12.00 9.12 -4.20
CA ILE A 380 11.32 8.17 -3.32
C ILE A 380 10.42 7.24 -4.13
N LEU A 381 9.66 7.76 -5.09
CA LEU A 381 8.77 6.95 -5.94
C LEU A 381 9.50 6.03 -6.90
N THR A 382 10.73 6.37 -7.26
CA THR A 382 11.60 5.52 -8.09
C THR A 382 12.47 4.57 -7.28
N GLY A 383 12.53 4.73 -5.95
CA GLY A 383 13.32 3.89 -5.06
C GLY A 383 14.81 4.24 -4.98
N GLU A 384 15.21 5.37 -5.55
CA GLU A 384 16.60 5.88 -5.45
C GLU A 384 16.93 6.36 -4.04
N HIS A 385 15.93 6.87 -3.32
CA HIS A 385 16.03 7.28 -1.93
C HIS A 385 14.94 6.66 -1.06
N ASP A 386 15.29 6.35 0.18
CA ASP A 386 14.37 6.17 1.30
C ASP A 386 14.26 7.49 2.09
N TYR A 387 13.37 7.58 3.07
CA TYR A 387 13.20 8.81 3.86
C TYR A 387 14.43 9.17 4.70
N ARG A 388 15.26 8.19 5.06
CA ARG A 388 16.49 8.43 5.82
C ARG A 388 17.57 9.07 4.95
N SER A 389 17.76 8.56 3.74
CA SER A 389 18.70 9.14 2.76
C SER A 389 18.21 10.48 2.24
N PHE A 390 16.89 10.59 1.96
CA PHE A 390 16.22 11.83 1.62
C PHE A 390 16.44 12.92 2.68
N SER A 391 16.23 12.63 3.95
CA SER A 391 16.42 13.60 5.04
C SER A 391 17.88 14.05 5.15
N ARG A 392 18.83 13.12 4.98
CA ARG A 392 20.27 13.45 4.98
C ARG A 392 20.65 14.36 3.81
N GLU A 393 20.09 14.10 2.63
CA GLU A 393 20.33 14.92 1.44
C GLU A 393 19.78 16.35 1.60
N ILE A 394 18.56 16.49 2.13
CA ILE A 394 17.98 17.82 2.43
C ILE A 394 18.87 18.58 3.42
N ILE A 395 19.26 17.94 4.52
CA ILE A 395 20.11 18.56 5.54
C ILE A 395 21.48 18.94 4.92
N GLY A 396 22.07 18.04 4.14
CA GLY A 396 23.34 18.30 3.46
C GLY A 396 23.25 19.48 2.47
N ARG A 397 22.14 19.62 1.73
CA ARG A 397 21.91 20.76 0.85
C ARG A 397 21.70 22.04 1.66
N ALA A 398 20.93 22.01 2.75
CA ALA A 398 20.71 23.16 3.63
C ALA A 398 22.02 23.66 4.26
N ILE A 399 22.89 22.77 4.75
CA ILE A 399 24.20 23.10 5.31
C ILE A 399 25.09 23.75 4.24
N ARG A 400 25.12 23.22 3.02
CA ARG A 400 25.89 23.80 1.90
C ARG A 400 25.43 25.20 1.50
N MET A 401 24.14 25.51 1.71
CA MET A 401 23.58 26.84 1.46
C MET A 401 23.92 27.85 2.56
N ILE A 402 24.02 27.39 3.81
CA ILE A 402 24.32 28.27 4.98
C ILE A 402 25.83 28.52 5.11
N LEU A 403 26.67 27.57 4.66
CA LEU A 403 28.12 27.66 4.70
C LEU A 403 28.71 27.69 3.27
N PRO A 404 28.59 28.81 2.53
CA PRO A 404 29.22 28.94 1.23
C PRO A 404 30.72 29.16 1.42
N GLY A 405 31.54 28.09 1.41
CA GLY A 405 33.00 28.31 1.58
C GLY A 405 33.90 27.09 1.65
N ARG A 406 33.43 25.87 1.51
CA ARG A 406 34.33 24.72 1.31
C ARG A 406 34.18 24.15 -0.09
N ARG A 407 34.99 24.67 -1.06
CA ARG A 407 35.25 23.96 -2.31
C ARG A 407 35.89 22.62 -1.96
N PRO A 408 35.50 21.51 -2.64
CA PRO A 408 36.22 20.26 -2.49
C PRO A 408 37.70 20.55 -2.92
N VAL A 409 38.62 20.24 -2.05
CA VAL A 409 40.07 20.20 -2.39
C VAL A 409 40.19 19.14 -3.48
N ASN A 410 40.51 19.58 -4.69
CA ASN A 410 40.90 18.71 -5.81
C ASN A 410 42.02 17.79 -5.33
N GLY A 411 41.72 16.53 -5.07
CA GLY A 411 42.68 15.47 -4.96
C GLY A 411 43.35 15.28 -6.33
N ARG A 412 44.66 15.51 -6.35
CA ARG A 412 45.54 15.38 -7.49
C ARG A 412 45.39 14.02 -8.16
N ALA A 413 45.33 14.10 -9.49
CA ALA A 413 45.73 12.99 -10.34
C ALA A 413 47.14 12.50 -9.97
N LEU A 414 47.31 11.22 -9.85
CA LEU A 414 48.44 10.40 -10.25
C LEU A 414 47.93 9.07 -10.76
#